data_6315451fcd0ec13aea15f2f6ad58b0c8
#
_entry.id   6315451fcd0ec13aea15f2f6ad58b0c8
#
_cell.length_a   1.000
_cell.length_b   1.000
_cell.length_c   1.000
_cell.angle_alpha   90.00
_cell.angle_beta   90.00
_cell.angle_gamma   90.00
#
_symmetry.space_group_name_H-M   'P 1'
#
loop_
_entity.id
_entity.type
_entity.pdbx_description
1 polymer ?
#
loop_
_entity_poly.entity_id
_entity_poly.type
_entity_poly.pdbx_seq_one_letter_code
_entity_poly.pdbx_strand_id
1 'polypeptide(L)'
;MNGNVKFTVYCLQFIGKLLLCFSLAFHFPLSTFHSAQAQVKWHTIDEAAEAKIGERLYFVDFYTSWCGYCKKMDRETFSDATVAKLLNKYFYPVKFDAEGSATVNWFGRTYRPVNQGRNRQHEFARGLQGYPTFVLYKADGTPLQAIPGFYSAKDFTVVLWYFASGDCDKYPFERYQKIFDKEIRPTMEKALK
;
A
#
# COMPACT_ATOMS: atom_id res chain seq x y z
N MET A 1 27.63 80.02 5.55
CA MET A 1 27.07 78.95 6.40
C MET A 1 25.79 78.48 5.81
N ASN A 2 25.81 77.37 5.11
CA ASN A 2 24.58 76.58 4.72
C ASN A 2 25.00 75.53 3.69
N GLY A 3 25.77 74.55 4.08
CA GLY A 3 26.18 73.44 3.18
C GLY A 3 26.00 72.03 3.75
N ASN A 4 25.60 71.87 4.99
CA ASN A 4 25.67 70.56 5.66
C ASN A 4 24.32 69.84 5.92
N VAL A 5 23.19 70.47 5.56
CA VAL A 5 21.86 69.86 5.88
C VAL A 5 21.34 68.93 4.74
N LYS A 6 21.80 69.13 3.49
CA LYS A 6 21.29 68.34 2.36
C LYS A 6 21.94 66.96 2.21
N PHE A 7 23.14 66.73 2.76
CA PHE A 7 23.84 65.46 2.62
C PHE A 7 23.32 64.35 3.56
N THR A 8 22.80 64.74 4.71
CA THR A 8 22.31 63.82 5.74
C THR A 8 20.95 63.21 5.36
N VAL A 9 20.12 63.90 4.59
CA VAL A 9 18.79 63.44 4.20
C VAL A 9 18.87 62.36 3.11
N TYR A 10 19.84 62.44 2.19
CA TYR A 10 20.02 61.46 1.12
C TYR A 10 20.59 60.14 1.63
N CYS A 11 21.43 60.16 2.68
CA CYS A 11 21.96 58.92 3.26
C CYS A 11 20.90 58.08 3.98
N LEU A 12 19.97 58.74 4.68
CA LEU A 12 18.87 58.07 5.39
C LEU A 12 17.83 57.44 4.43
N GLN A 13 17.59 58.03 3.24
CA GLN A 13 16.68 57.48 2.26
C GLN A 13 17.24 56.25 1.54
N PHE A 14 18.58 56.18 1.37
CA PHE A 14 19.21 54.98 0.74
C PHE A 14 19.26 53.79 1.68
N ILE A 15 19.47 54.01 2.98
CA ILE A 15 19.49 52.93 3.99
C ILE A 15 18.07 52.33 4.17
N GLY A 16 17.03 53.17 4.16
CA GLY A 16 15.64 52.70 4.26
C GLY A 16 15.19 51.86 3.07
N LYS A 17 15.62 52.19 1.84
CA LYS A 17 15.30 51.40 0.64
C LYS A 17 16.09 50.09 0.56
N LEU A 18 17.32 50.05 1.10
CA LEU A 18 18.13 48.83 1.12
C LEU A 18 17.60 47.81 2.14
N LEU A 19 17.08 48.28 3.30
CA LEU A 19 16.47 47.41 4.29
C LEU A 19 15.07 46.85 3.87
N LEU A 20 14.33 47.59 3.02
CA LEU A 20 13.05 47.10 2.49
C LEU A 20 13.23 46.04 1.40
N CYS A 21 14.33 46.07 0.65
CA CYS A 21 14.61 45.03 -0.36
C CYS A 21 15.09 43.71 0.25
N PHE A 22 15.67 43.74 1.47
CA PHE A 22 16.19 42.54 2.14
C PHE A 22 15.09 41.72 2.87
N SER A 23 13.95 42.35 3.20
CA SER A 23 12.85 41.69 3.90
C SER A 23 11.87 40.95 2.96
N LEU A 24 11.97 41.11 1.63
CA LEU A 24 11.11 40.44 0.64
C LEU A 24 11.75 39.18 0.04
N ALA A 25 13.01 38.88 0.33
CA ALA A 25 13.74 37.77 -0.30
C ALA A 25 13.75 36.48 0.51
N PHE A 26 13.05 36.38 1.65
CA PHE A 26 13.15 35.18 2.51
C PHE A 26 11.81 34.51 2.82
N HIS A 27 10.81 34.68 1.92
CA HIS A 27 9.67 33.77 1.88
C HIS A 27 9.92 32.71 0.81
N PHE A 28 10.98 31.93 1.00
CA PHE A 28 11.09 30.64 0.31
C PHE A 28 10.01 29.75 0.94
N PRO A 29 8.94 29.37 0.21
CA PRO A 29 8.07 28.37 0.75
C PRO A 29 8.93 27.13 0.94
N LEU A 30 9.07 26.68 2.18
CA LEU A 30 9.53 25.33 2.47
C LEU A 30 8.48 24.42 1.82
N SER A 31 8.66 24.14 0.53
CA SER A 31 7.98 23.07 -0.13
C SER A 31 8.43 21.81 0.60
N THR A 32 7.68 21.41 1.61
CA THR A 32 7.80 20.09 2.18
C THR A 32 7.57 19.14 1.03
N PHE A 33 8.66 18.59 0.47
CA PHE A 33 8.59 17.42 -0.39
C PHE A 33 8.00 16.32 0.48
N HIS A 34 6.68 16.26 0.53
CA HIS A 34 5.99 15.04 0.89
C HIS A 34 6.35 14.05 -0.22
N SER A 35 7.38 13.25 0.02
CA SER A 35 7.60 12.06 -0.76
C SER A 35 6.28 11.29 -0.69
N ALA A 36 5.56 11.24 -1.80
CA ALA A 36 4.32 10.48 -1.88
C ALA A 36 4.69 9.02 -1.60
N GLN A 37 4.54 8.62 -0.34
CA GLN A 37 4.78 7.24 0.07
C GLN A 37 3.81 6.38 -0.71
N ALA A 38 4.32 5.37 -1.39
CA ALA A 38 3.48 4.45 -2.14
C ALA A 38 2.46 3.83 -1.18
N GLN A 39 1.18 4.00 -1.48
CA GLN A 39 0.08 3.38 -0.75
C GLN A 39 -0.51 2.24 -1.57
N VAL A 40 -1.03 1.21 -0.91
CA VAL A 40 -1.76 0.13 -1.59
C VAL A 40 -3.04 0.69 -2.19
N LYS A 41 -3.25 0.46 -3.48
CA LYS A 41 -4.47 0.84 -4.22
C LYS A 41 -5.50 -0.27 -4.06
N TRP A 42 -6.24 -0.22 -2.97
CA TRP A 42 -7.29 -1.19 -2.69
C TRP A 42 -8.49 -1.05 -3.61
N HIS A 43 -9.02 -2.18 -4.04
CA HIS A 43 -10.22 -2.30 -4.85
C HIS A 43 -11.31 -3.09 -4.11
N THR A 44 -12.52 -2.94 -4.57
CA THR A 44 -13.65 -3.78 -4.16
C THR A 44 -13.65 -5.10 -4.92
N ILE A 45 -14.45 -6.06 -4.44
CA ILE A 45 -14.60 -7.36 -5.11
C ILE A 45 -15.30 -7.21 -6.47
N ASP A 46 -16.24 -6.27 -6.58
CA ASP A 46 -16.99 -6.03 -7.81
C ASP A 46 -16.08 -5.39 -8.89
N GLU A 47 -15.26 -4.40 -8.51
CA GLU A 47 -14.24 -3.84 -9.40
C GLU A 47 -13.25 -4.91 -9.88
N ALA A 48 -12.87 -5.83 -8.98
CA ALA A 48 -11.94 -6.90 -9.30
C ALA A 48 -12.53 -7.91 -10.29
N ALA A 49 -13.80 -8.26 -10.15
CA ALA A 49 -14.47 -9.21 -11.03
C ALA A 49 -14.57 -8.73 -12.50
N GLU A 50 -14.53 -7.39 -12.71
CA GLU A 50 -14.59 -6.78 -14.04
C GLU A 50 -13.19 -6.39 -14.57
N ALA A 51 -12.16 -6.46 -13.73
CA ALA A 51 -10.82 -5.97 -14.07
C ALA A 51 -10.09 -6.92 -15.03
N LYS A 52 -9.42 -6.33 -16.04
CA LYS A 52 -8.46 -7.04 -16.88
C LYS A 52 -7.06 -6.93 -16.26
N ILE A 53 -6.68 -7.90 -15.44
CA ILE A 53 -5.45 -7.84 -14.65
C ILE A 53 -4.20 -8.34 -15.37
N GLY A 54 -4.32 -8.90 -16.57
CA GLY A 54 -3.19 -9.50 -17.30
C GLY A 54 -2.60 -10.71 -16.56
N GLU A 55 -1.30 -10.74 -16.40
CA GLU A 55 -0.57 -11.82 -15.71
C GLU A 55 -0.53 -11.68 -14.19
N ARG A 56 -1.13 -10.61 -13.63
CA ARG A 56 -1.17 -10.40 -12.18
C ARG A 56 -2.08 -11.43 -11.51
N LEU A 57 -1.85 -11.62 -10.21
CA LEU A 57 -2.75 -12.36 -9.34
C LEU A 57 -3.70 -11.39 -8.64
N TYR A 58 -4.92 -11.81 -8.34
CA TYR A 58 -5.72 -11.11 -7.35
C TYR A 58 -5.17 -11.43 -5.97
N PHE A 59 -5.03 -10.40 -5.16
CA PHE A 59 -4.68 -10.49 -3.75
C PHE A 59 -5.87 -10.02 -2.94
N VAL A 60 -6.61 -10.93 -2.32
CA VAL A 60 -7.80 -10.60 -1.52
C VAL A 60 -7.46 -10.67 -0.04
N ASP A 61 -7.52 -9.52 0.63
CA ASP A 61 -7.37 -9.37 2.08
C ASP A 61 -8.74 -9.55 2.74
N PHE A 62 -8.95 -10.72 3.34
CA PHE A 62 -10.13 -11.00 4.14
C PHE A 62 -9.93 -10.49 5.57
N TYR A 63 -10.74 -9.50 5.95
CA TYR A 63 -10.69 -8.88 7.26
C TYR A 63 -12.07 -8.82 7.92
N THR A 64 -12.12 -8.43 9.19
CA THR A 64 -13.34 -8.04 9.88
C THR A 64 -13.12 -6.74 10.66
N SER A 65 -14.18 -6.01 10.95
CA SER A 65 -14.11 -4.70 11.63
C SER A 65 -13.53 -4.77 13.04
N TRP A 66 -13.70 -5.90 13.73
CA TRP A 66 -13.19 -6.14 15.10
C TRP A 66 -11.78 -6.74 15.13
N CYS A 67 -11.23 -7.17 14.01
CA CYS A 67 -9.94 -7.85 13.93
C CYS A 67 -8.76 -6.91 14.26
N GLY A 68 -8.15 -7.06 15.43
CA GLY A 68 -7.00 -6.24 15.86
C GLY A 68 -5.76 -6.44 15.00
N TYR A 69 -5.46 -7.67 14.59
CA TYR A 69 -4.33 -7.97 13.70
C TYR A 69 -4.54 -7.45 12.27
N CYS A 70 -5.77 -7.38 11.77
CA CYS A 70 -6.04 -6.75 10.48
C CYS A 70 -5.70 -5.25 10.52
N LYS A 71 -6.15 -4.55 11.58
CA LYS A 71 -5.78 -3.14 11.82
C LYS A 71 -4.27 -2.95 11.98
N LYS A 72 -3.58 -3.94 12.54
CA LYS A 72 -2.11 -3.93 12.67
C LYS A 72 -1.45 -4.10 11.29
N MET A 73 -1.96 -5.00 10.44
CA MET A 73 -1.50 -5.12 9.03
C MET A 73 -1.63 -3.80 8.28
N ASP A 74 -2.77 -3.11 8.41
CA ASP A 74 -3.01 -1.83 7.74
C ASP A 74 -1.99 -0.76 8.17
N ARG A 75 -1.71 -0.67 9.48
CA ARG A 75 -0.80 0.36 10.02
C ARG A 75 0.67 0.08 9.77
N GLU A 76 1.11 -1.17 9.82
CA GLU A 76 2.52 -1.53 9.92
C GLU A 76 3.06 -2.22 8.67
N THR A 77 2.20 -2.96 7.95
CA THR A 77 2.61 -3.76 6.80
C THR A 77 2.17 -3.14 5.48
N PHE A 78 0.90 -2.83 5.33
CA PHE A 78 0.40 -2.23 4.08
C PHE A 78 0.78 -0.76 3.91
N SER A 79 1.21 -0.08 4.98
CA SER A 79 1.79 1.26 4.91
C SER A 79 3.27 1.26 4.49
N ASP A 80 3.94 0.10 4.45
CA ASP A 80 5.33 0.00 3.97
C ASP A 80 5.40 0.23 2.46
N ALA A 81 6.34 1.08 2.03
CA ALA A 81 6.47 1.48 0.64
C ALA A 81 6.85 0.33 -0.30
N THR A 82 7.63 -0.64 0.17
CA THR A 82 8.03 -1.82 -0.62
C THR A 82 6.86 -2.76 -0.80
N VAL A 83 6.12 -3.03 0.27
CA VAL A 83 4.90 -3.85 0.24
C VAL A 83 3.87 -3.21 -0.70
N ALA A 84 3.63 -1.90 -0.58
CA ALA A 84 2.69 -1.20 -1.43
C ALA A 84 3.09 -1.23 -2.90
N LYS A 85 4.38 -1.03 -3.23
CA LYS A 85 4.89 -1.16 -4.60
C LYS A 85 4.70 -2.56 -5.16
N LEU A 86 4.99 -3.60 -4.36
CA LEU A 86 4.81 -5.00 -4.78
C LEU A 86 3.34 -5.30 -5.07
N LEU A 87 2.46 -4.96 -4.14
CA LEU A 87 1.02 -5.19 -4.30
C LEU A 87 0.46 -4.47 -5.53
N ASN A 88 0.79 -3.19 -5.71
CA ASN A 88 0.27 -2.42 -6.84
C ASN A 88 0.83 -2.86 -8.20
N LYS A 89 2.08 -3.34 -8.25
CA LYS A 89 2.73 -3.72 -9.51
C LYS A 89 2.38 -5.13 -9.96
N TYR A 90 2.43 -6.08 -9.05
CA TYR A 90 2.34 -7.51 -9.38
C TYR A 90 1.02 -8.16 -9.02
N PHE A 91 0.19 -7.48 -8.22
CA PHE A 91 -1.11 -7.99 -7.81
C PHE A 91 -2.21 -6.98 -8.15
N TYR A 92 -3.44 -7.44 -8.05
CA TYR A 92 -4.63 -6.61 -7.99
C TYR A 92 -5.19 -6.70 -6.58
N PRO A 93 -4.88 -5.74 -5.70
CA PRO A 93 -5.24 -5.84 -4.30
C PRO A 93 -6.71 -5.50 -4.05
N VAL A 94 -7.38 -6.37 -3.34
CA VAL A 94 -8.81 -6.29 -2.98
C VAL A 94 -8.96 -6.37 -1.48
N LYS A 95 -9.77 -5.48 -0.89
CA LYS A 95 -10.22 -5.60 0.50
C LYS A 95 -11.62 -6.19 0.55
N PHE A 96 -11.81 -7.22 1.39
CA PHE A 96 -13.08 -7.87 1.56
C PHE A 96 -13.45 -8.07 3.03
N ASP A 97 -14.55 -7.43 3.46
CA ASP A 97 -15.10 -7.66 4.79
C ASP A 97 -15.77 -9.04 4.84
N ALA A 98 -15.16 -9.95 5.57
CA ALA A 98 -15.63 -11.32 5.71
C ALA A 98 -16.96 -11.46 6.47
N GLU A 99 -17.46 -10.39 7.08
CA GLU A 99 -18.77 -10.28 7.73
C GLU A 99 -19.68 -9.28 7.01
N GLY A 100 -19.28 -8.82 5.82
CA GLY A 100 -20.03 -7.88 5.01
C GLY A 100 -21.42 -8.39 4.63
N SER A 101 -22.35 -7.45 4.41
CA SER A 101 -23.75 -7.76 4.10
C SER A 101 -24.10 -7.73 2.62
N ALA A 102 -23.17 -7.31 1.75
CA ALA A 102 -23.41 -7.24 0.32
C ALA A 102 -23.30 -8.60 -0.36
N THR A 103 -24.21 -8.89 -1.29
CA THR A 103 -24.03 -10.02 -2.22
C THR A 103 -22.96 -9.63 -3.23
N VAL A 104 -22.01 -10.50 -3.52
CA VAL A 104 -20.93 -10.27 -4.46
C VAL A 104 -20.91 -11.35 -5.56
N ASN A 105 -20.44 -10.95 -6.74
CA ASN A 105 -20.23 -11.85 -7.85
C ASN A 105 -18.74 -11.98 -8.13
N TRP A 106 -18.25 -13.21 -8.15
CA TRP A 106 -16.86 -13.51 -8.44
C TRP A 106 -16.79 -14.54 -9.55
N PHE A 107 -16.36 -14.15 -10.74
CA PHE A 107 -16.21 -14.98 -11.91
C PHE A 107 -17.46 -15.88 -12.20
N GLY A 108 -18.62 -15.24 -12.28
CA GLY A 108 -19.90 -15.90 -12.59
C GLY A 108 -20.54 -16.66 -11.43
N ARG A 109 -19.91 -16.68 -10.27
CA ARG A 109 -20.49 -17.27 -9.06
C ARG A 109 -20.94 -16.18 -8.08
N THR A 110 -22.17 -16.29 -7.62
CA THR A 110 -22.77 -15.42 -6.62
C THR A 110 -22.52 -15.95 -5.22
N TYR A 111 -22.02 -15.07 -4.34
CA TYR A 111 -21.80 -15.34 -2.92
C TYR A 111 -22.64 -14.39 -2.08
N ARG A 112 -23.26 -14.91 -1.04
CA ARG A 112 -24.18 -14.16 -0.17
C ARG A 112 -23.67 -14.06 1.25
N PRO A 113 -24.08 -13.02 2.00
CA PRO A 113 -23.85 -12.98 3.43
C PRO A 113 -24.61 -14.10 4.13
N VAL A 114 -23.95 -14.78 5.06
CA VAL A 114 -24.59 -15.82 5.88
C VAL A 114 -24.79 -15.27 7.29
N ASN A 115 -26.05 -14.97 7.63
CA ASN A 115 -26.45 -14.56 8.98
C ASN A 115 -26.99 -15.77 9.74
N GLN A 116 -26.14 -16.48 10.46
CA GLN A 116 -26.53 -17.58 11.36
C GLN A 116 -26.27 -17.16 12.81
N GLY A 117 -27.23 -16.48 13.42
CA GLY A 117 -27.16 -16.04 14.82
C GLY A 117 -25.99 -15.09 15.08
N ARG A 118 -25.02 -15.50 15.91
CA ARG A 118 -23.82 -14.70 16.21
C ARG A 118 -22.70 -14.83 15.15
N ASN A 119 -22.81 -15.80 14.24
CA ASN A 119 -21.83 -16.03 13.20
C ASN A 119 -22.22 -15.25 11.95
N ARG A 120 -21.55 -14.13 11.74
CA ARG A 120 -21.62 -13.35 10.50
C ARG A 120 -20.41 -13.73 9.64
N GLN A 121 -20.56 -14.71 8.79
CA GLN A 121 -19.52 -15.05 7.85
C GLN A 121 -20.08 -15.02 6.43
N HIS A 122 -19.40 -14.30 5.54
CA HIS A 122 -19.78 -14.27 4.14
C HIS A 122 -19.44 -15.59 3.44
N GLU A 123 -20.26 -16.03 2.48
CA GLU A 123 -19.99 -17.27 1.73
C GLU A 123 -18.64 -17.23 1.02
N PHE A 124 -18.18 -16.06 0.56
CA PHE A 124 -16.89 -15.88 -0.10
C PHE A 124 -15.70 -16.11 0.86
N ALA A 125 -15.90 -15.92 2.16
CA ALA A 125 -14.91 -16.17 3.20
C ALA A 125 -15.04 -17.58 3.82
N ARG A 126 -15.93 -18.43 3.28
CA ARG A 126 -16.18 -19.77 3.84
C ARG A 126 -14.93 -20.62 3.86
N GLY A 127 -14.67 -21.28 4.99
CA GLY A 127 -13.51 -22.15 5.20
C GLY A 127 -12.28 -21.45 5.72
N LEU A 128 -12.25 -20.11 5.82
CA LEU A 128 -11.17 -19.40 6.47
C LEU A 128 -11.25 -19.59 7.99
N GLN A 129 -10.10 -19.91 8.62
CA GLN A 129 -10.04 -20.25 10.05
C GLN A 129 -9.83 -19.03 10.96
N GLY A 130 -9.55 -17.85 10.39
CA GLY A 130 -9.31 -16.62 11.16
C GLY A 130 -8.90 -15.44 10.28
N TYR A 131 -8.66 -14.30 10.92
CA TYR A 131 -8.32 -13.05 10.23
C TYR A 131 -7.11 -12.36 10.87
N PRO A 132 -6.27 -11.66 10.06
CA PRO A 132 -6.37 -11.58 8.61
C PRO A 132 -6.04 -12.90 7.92
N THR A 133 -6.65 -13.15 6.77
CA THR A 133 -6.24 -14.19 5.83
C THR A 133 -6.21 -13.59 4.44
N PHE A 134 -5.09 -13.73 3.75
CA PHE A 134 -4.95 -13.30 2.37
C PHE A 134 -5.14 -14.49 1.46
N VAL A 135 -5.91 -14.33 0.40
CA VAL A 135 -6.06 -15.39 -0.60
C VAL A 135 -5.62 -14.85 -1.95
N LEU A 136 -4.71 -15.58 -2.58
CA LEU A 136 -4.33 -15.33 -3.96
C LEU A 136 -5.26 -16.09 -4.90
N TYR A 137 -5.71 -15.39 -5.95
CA TYR A 137 -6.49 -16.01 -7.02
C TYR A 137 -5.79 -15.76 -8.36
N LYS A 138 -5.92 -16.73 -9.26
CA LYS A 138 -5.51 -16.59 -10.65
C LYS A 138 -6.40 -15.59 -11.39
N ALA A 139 -6.00 -15.19 -12.59
CA ALA A 139 -6.75 -14.27 -13.43
C ALA A 139 -8.16 -14.77 -13.81
N ASP A 140 -8.39 -16.07 -13.74
CA ASP A 140 -9.70 -16.72 -13.97
C ASP A 140 -10.57 -16.82 -12.70
N GLY A 141 -10.11 -16.25 -11.58
CA GLY A 141 -10.81 -16.30 -10.30
C GLY A 141 -10.61 -17.59 -9.51
N THR A 142 -9.79 -18.54 -10.00
CA THR A 142 -9.50 -19.78 -9.29
C THR A 142 -8.60 -19.51 -8.09
N PRO A 143 -8.92 -19.99 -6.87
CA PRO A 143 -8.05 -19.82 -5.71
C PRO A 143 -6.74 -20.58 -5.90
N LEU A 144 -5.63 -19.90 -5.59
CA LEU A 144 -4.27 -20.43 -5.69
C LEU A 144 -3.70 -20.80 -4.33
N GLN A 145 -3.71 -19.85 -3.38
CA GLN A 145 -3.08 -20.01 -2.08
C GLN A 145 -3.76 -19.15 -1.01
N ALA A 146 -4.03 -19.72 0.15
CA ALA A 146 -4.41 -18.97 1.35
C ALA A 146 -3.18 -18.76 2.25
N ILE A 147 -3.04 -17.54 2.76
CA ILE A 147 -1.92 -17.08 3.58
C ILE A 147 -2.51 -16.49 4.86
N PRO A 148 -2.64 -17.27 5.95
CA PRO A 148 -3.27 -16.80 7.17
C PRO A 148 -2.30 -16.04 8.07
N GLY A 149 -2.84 -15.11 8.86
CA GLY A 149 -2.15 -14.47 9.98
C GLY A 149 -1.48 -13.14 9.67
N PHE A 150 -0.89 -12.57 10.72
CA PHE A 150 -0.15 -11.32 10.67
C PHE A 150 1.29 -11.54 10.19
N TYR A 151 1.76 -10.66 9.33
CA TYR A 151 3.15 -10.61 8.86
C TYR A 151 3.73 -9.21 9.08
N SER A 152 4.99 -9.13 9.49
CA SER A 152 5.74 -7.88 9.42
C SER A 152 5.96 -7.47 7.96
N ALA A 153 6.21 -6.17 7.69
CA ALA A 153 6.49 -5.70 6.32
C ALA A 153 7.68 -6.46 5.68
N LYS A 154 8.71 -6.76 6.47
CA LYS A 154 9.88 -7.53 6.03
C LYS A 154 9.47 -8.94 5.57
N ASP A 155 8.75 -9.67 6.41
CA ASP A 155 8.37 -11.06 6.11
C ASP A 155 7.33 -11.12 5.00
N PHE A 156 6.42 -10.14 4.96
CA PHE A 156 5.41 -10.07 3.91
C PHE A 156 6.00 -9.75 2.53
N THR A 157 7.06 -8.95 2.49
CA THR A 157 7.84 -8.72 1.25
C THR A 157 8.37 -10.03 0.67
N VAL A 158 8.88 -10.95 1.52
CA VAL A 158 9.33 -12.28 1.08
C VAL A 158 8.19 -13.09 0.48
N VAL A 159 7.06 -13.13 1.19
CA VAL A 159 5.84 -13.84 0.74
C VAL A 159 5.33 -13.30 -0.59
N LEU A 160 5.19 -11.99 -0.71
CA LEU A 160 4.69 -11.36 -1.93
C LEU A 160 5.62 -11.63 -3.13
N TRP A 161 6.93 -11.47 -2.94
CA TRP A 161 7.87 -11.69 -4.04
C TRP A 161 7.95 -13.16 -4.46
N TYR A 162 7.79 -14.10 -3.53
CA TYR A 162 7.74 -15.53 -3.83
C TYR A 162 6.67 -15.89 -4.86
N PHE A 163 5.48 -15.29 -4.76
CA PHE A 163 4.43 -15.51 -5.73
C PHE A 163 4.57 -14.60 -6.97
N ALA A 164 5.00 -13.34 -6.79
CA ALA A 164 5.14 -12.39 -7.90
C ALA A 164 6.22 -12.78 -8.92
N SER A 165 7.30 -13.43 -8.46
CA SER A 165 8.40 -13.88 -9.34
C SER A 165 8.15 -15.26 -9.96
N GLY A 166 7.12 -15.99 -9.53
CA GLY A 166 6.89 -17.38 -9.91
C GLY A 166 7.89 -18.34 -9.27
N ASP A 167 8.61 -17.93 -8.23
CA ASP A 167 9.56 -18.80 -7.53
C ASP A 167 8.85 -19.85 -6.66
N CYS A 168 7.56 -19.66 -6.40
CA CYS A 168 6.70 -20.67 -5.77
C CYS A 168 6.64 -22.00 -6.53
N ASP A 169 6.88 -21.98 -7.83
CA ASP A 169 6.94 -23.20 -8.66
C ASP A 169 8.33 -23.84 -8.65
N LYS A 170 9.37 -23.15 -8.15
CA LYS A 170 10.77 -23.59 -8.22
C LYS A 170 11.33 -24.03 -6.87
N TYR A 171 10.89 -23.39 -5.81
CA TYR A 171 11.47 -23.59 -4.47
C TYR A 171 10.38 -23.84 -3.42
N PRO A 172 10.58 -24.75 -2.46
CA PRO A 172 9.80 -24.76 -1.22
C PRO A 172 10.01 -23.44 -0.45
N PHE A 173 8.96 -22.92 0.19
CA PHE A 173 9.00 -21.60 0.83
C PHE A 173 10.09 -21.48 1.92
N GLU A 174 10.32 -22.55 2.70
CA GLU A 174 11.35 -22.57 3.76
C GLU A 174 12.77 -22.39 3.20
N ARG A 175 13.04 -22.95 2.01
CA ARG A 175 14.31 -22.77 1.32
C ARG A 175 14.41 -21.34 0.77
N TYR A 176 13.36 -20.90 0.13
CA TYR A 176 13.27 -19.56 -0.47
C TYR A 176 13.52 -18.46 0.59
N GLN A 177 12.89 -18.58 1.75
CA GLN A 177 13.06 -17.64 2.86
C GLN A 177 14.52 -17.54 3.33
N LYS A 178 15.25 -18.68 3.38
CA LYS A 178 16.65 -18.70 3.80
C LYS A 178 17.60 -18.02 2.83
N ILE A 179 17.33 -18.07 1.53
CA ILE A 179 18.18 -17.47 0.49
C ILE A 179 17.75 -16.06 0.11
N PHE A 180 16.56 -15.61 0.54
CA PHE A 180 15.94 -14.38 0.08
C PHE A 180 16.85 -13.15 0.20
N ASP A 181 17.40 -12.90 1.37
CA ASP A 181 18.19 -11.68 1.64
C ASP A 181 19.49 -11.61 0.81
N LYS A 182 20.12 -12.75 0.55
CA LYS A 182 21.40 -12.81 -0.17
C LYS A 182 21.25 -12.91 -1.69
N GLU A 183 20.33 -13.73 -2.15
CA GLU A 183 20.26 -14.12 -3.57
C GLU A 183 19.09 -13.49 -4.31
N ILE A 184 17.95 -13.30 -3.63
CA ILE A 184 16.70 -12.90 -4.28
C ILE A 184 16.42 -11.40 -4.17
N ARG A 185 16.62 -10.81 -2.99
CA ARG A 185 16.35 -9.39 -2.70
C ARG A 185 16.95 -8.42 -3.72
N PRO A 186 18.22 -8.54 -4.18
CA PRO A 186 18.77 -7.61 -5.18
C PRO A 186 17.99 -7.60 -6.49
N THR A 187 17.49 -8.76 -6.92
CA THR A 187 16.66 -8.89 -8.13
C THR A 187 15.30 -8.22 -7.94
N MET A 188 14.66 -8.42 -6.81
CA MET A 188 13.40 -7.77 -6.46
C MET A 188 13.55 -6.24 -6.43
N GLU A 189 14.56 -5.72 -5.75
CA GLU A 189 14.82 -4.28 -5.66
C GLU A 189 15.08 -3.64 -7.02
N LYS A 190 15.80 -4.33 -7.91
CA LYS A 190 15.96 -3.90 -9.29
C LYS A 190 14.64 -3.87 -10.06
N ALA A 191 13.80 -4.85 -9.84
CA ALA A 191 12.48 -4.93 -10.47
C ALA A 191 11.49 -3.87 -9.96
N LEU A 192 11.69 -3.30 -8.76
CA LEU A 192 10.83 -2.26 -8.17
C LEU A 192 11.27 -0.82 -8.50
N LYS A 193 12.41 -0.63 -9.14
CA LYS A 193 12.86 0.66 -9.65
C LYS A 193 12.13 1.03 -10.94
#